data_8c3fc75dc641a8d9f1bcda486b5ad9a0
#
_entry.id   8c3fc75dc641a8d9f1bcda486b5ad9a0
#
_cell.length_a   1.000
_cell.length_b   1.000
_cell.length_c   1.000
_cell.angle_alpha   90.00
_cell.angle_beta   90.00
_cell.angle_gamma   90.00
#
_symmetry.space_group_name_H-M   'P 1'
#
loop_
_entity.id
_entity.type
_entity.pdbx_description
1 polymer ?
#
loop_
_entity_poly.entity_id
_entity_poly.type
_entity_poly.pdbx_seq_one_letter_code
_entity_poly.pdbx_strand_id
1 'polypeptide(L)'
;MKQFISFVRKEFYHIFRDARTTMILLLMPVILIILFGYAITTEIKRVPIAIFDQSRDELTLKMADRLNASEYFELYTTVDSYEDAGALFRQGKVHVIVVFPPGYASTADAQVQVLADATDPNEATQLIAYCSAIIAEQLKGESAVEGKAVTPVT
;
A
#
# COMPACT_ATOMS: atom_id res chain seq x y z
N MET A 1 8.57 33.83 -41.03
CA MET A 1 8.99 32.45 -40.74
C MET A 1 10.47 32.18 -41.01
N LYS A 2 11.07 32.65 -42.09
CA LYS A 2 12.50 32.40 -42.38
C LYS A 2 13.46 32.95 -41.31
N GLN A 3 13.16 34.12 -40.73
CA GLN A 3 13.98 34.74 -39.69
C GLN A 3 13.96 33.94 -38.38
N PHE A 4 12.82 33.38 -38.01
CA PHE A 4 12.69 32.51 -36.82
C PHE A 4 13.52 31.22 -36.95
N ILE A 5 13.46 30.58 -38.12
CA ILE A 5 14.24 29.37 -38.38
C ILE A 5 15.75 29.67 -38.37
N SER A 6 16.16 30.80 -38.91
CA SER A 6 17.57 31.22 -38.89
C SER A 6 18.05 31.53 -37.47
N PHE A 7 17.20 32.10 -36.62
CA PHE A 7 17.49 32.38 -35.23
C PHE A 7 17.64 31.07 -34.44
N VAL A 8 16.66 30.16 -34.54
CA VAL A 8 16.71 28.84 -33.89
C VAL A 8 17.97 28.09 -34.32
N ARG A 9 18.29 28.05 -35.62
CA ARG A 9 19.49 27.38 -36.12
C ARG A 9 20.77 27.96 -35.55
N LYS A 10 20.85 29.28 -35.43
CA LYS A 10 21.99 29.97 -34.82
C LYS A 10 22.16 29.60 -33.36
N GLU A 11 21.06 29.58 -32.58
CA GLU A 11 21.09 29.22 -31.16
C GLU A 11 21.48 27.74 -30.95
N PHE A 12 20.99 26.84 -31.81
CA PHE A 12 21.42 25.44 -31.79
C PHE A 12 22.94 25.30 -32.03
N TYR A 13 23.49 26.02 -33.05
CA TYR A 13 24.92 26.00 -33.29
C TYR A 13 25.73 26.60 -32.14
N HIS A 14 25.17 27.59 -31.43
CA HIS A 14 25.84 28.19 -30.28
C HIS A 14 25.88 27.22 -29.09
N ILE A 15 24.80 26.47 -28.84
CA ILE A 15 24.72 25.47 -27.79
C ILE A 15 25.73 24.33 -28.08
N PHE A 16 25.74 23.77 -29.27
CA PHE A 16 26.63 22.67 -29.61
C PHE A 16 28.11 23.07 -29.73
N ARG A 17 28.40 24.34 -29.86
CA ARG A 17 29.78 24.86 -29.89
C ARG A 17 30.44 24.85 -28.51
N ASP A 18 29.66 24.99 -27.44
CA ASP A 18 30.11 24.81 -26.06
C ASP A 18 29.86 23.35 -25.61
N ALA A 19 30.85 22.52 -25.89
CA ALA A 19 30.77 21.11 -25.58
C ALA A 19 30.53 20.82 -24.07
N ARG A 20 31.04 21.69 -23.18
CA ARG A 20 30.90 21.52 -21.73
C ARG A 20 29.46 21.80 -21.31
N THR A 21 28.84 22.87 -21.73
CA THR A 21 27.45 23.22 -21.45
C THR A 21 26.49 22.23 -22.08
N THR A 22 26.76 21.80 -23.32
CA THR A 22 25.95 20.78 -24.01
C THR A 22 25.99 19.45 -23.30
N MET A 23 27.18 19.04 -22.84
CA MET A 23 27.35 17.77 -22.09
C MET A 23 26.56 17.78 -20.78
N ILE A 24 26.63 18.88 -20.03
CA ILE A 24 25.86 19.03 -18.78
C ILE A 24 24.35 19.01 -19.07
N LEU A 25 23.91 19.77 -20.05
CA LEU A 25 22.50 19.90 -20.44
C LEU A 25 21.89 18.56 -20.88
N LEU A 26 22.67 17.72 -21.60
CA LEU A 26 22.21 16.43 -22.08
C LEU A 26 22.39 15.30 -21.05
N LEU A 27 23.48 15.34 -20.29
CA LEU A 27 23.84 14.29 -19.35
C LEU A 27 23.02 14.37 -18.06
N MET A 28 22.69 15.59 -17.58
CA MET A 28 21.90 15.76 -16.36
C MET A 28 20.52 15.08 -16.40
N PRO A 29 19.68 15.25 -17.44
CA PRO A 29 18.42 14.52 -17.54
C PRO A 29 18.62 12.99 -17.55
N VAL A 30 19.65 12.50 -18.21
CA VAL A 30 19.95 11.06 -18.26
C VAL A 30 20.33 10.53 -16.87
N ILE A 31 21.20 11.26 -16.16
CA ILE A 31 21.58 10.93 -14.78
C ILE A 31 20.35 10.95 -13.88
N LEU A 32 19.49 11.95 -13.99
CA LEU A 32 18.27 12.05 -13.21
C LEU A 32 17.31 10.88 -13.48
N ILE A 33 17.13 10.51 -14.75
CA ILE A 33 16.28 9.36 -15.11
C ILE A 33 16.85 8.06 -14.52
N ILE A 34 18.16 7.84 -14.61
CA ILE A 34 18.82 6.67 -14.04
C ILE A 34 18.69 6.67 -12.51
N LEU A 35 18.96 7.82 -11.88
CA LEU A 35 18.93 7.97 -10.43
C LEU A 35 17.51 7.77 -9.88
N PHE A 36 16.51 8.39 -10.48
CA PHE A 36 15.12 8.22 -10.09
C PHE A 36 14.59 6.84 -10.48
N GLY A 37 14.94 6.31 -11.64
CA GLY A 37 14.56 4.96 -12.04
C GLY A 37 15.12 3.89 -11.11
N TYR A 38 16.33 4.07 -10.58
CA TYR A 38 16.92 3.16 -9.60
C TYR A 38 16.41 3.41 -8.18
N ALA A 39 16.22 4.68 -7.79
CA ALA A 39 15.76 5.04 -6.44
C ALA A 39 14.27 4.76 -6.21
N ILE A 40 13.46 4.74 -7.27
CA ILE A 40 12.01 4.47 -7.22
C ILE A 40 11.71 2.95 -7.34
N THR A 41 12.70 2.09 -7.28
CA THR A 41 12.43 0.67 -7.00
C THR A 41 11.93 0.60 -5.54
N THR A 42 10.68 0.95 -5.37
CA THR A 42 9.95 0.68 -4.14
C THR A 42 9.74 -0.83 -4.11
N GLU A 43 10.69 -1.56 -3.56
CA GLU A 43 10.36 -2.88 -3.04
C GLU A 43 9.21 -2.63 -2.06
N ILE A 44 8.02 -3.04 -2.43
CA ILE A 44 6.90 -3.14 -1.51
C ILE A 44 7.34 -4.23 -0.52
N LYS A 45 8.03 -3.80 0.52
CA LYS A 45 8.30 -4.69 1.66
C LYS A 45 6.93 -5.03 2.20
N ARG A 46 6.61 -6.31 2.26
CA ARG A 46 5.39 -6.79 2.89
C ARG A 46 5.27 -6.15 4.26
N VAL A 47 4.15 -5.47 4.50
CA VAL A 47 3.92 -4.77 5.76
C VAL A 47 3.52 -5.78 6.82
N PRO A 48 4.23 -5.84 7.96
CA PRO A 48 3.86 -6.75 9.04
C PRO A 48 2.53 -6.33 9.66
N ILE A 49 1.59 -7.28 9.70
CA ILE A 49 0.27 -7.12 10.30
C ILE A 49 0.07 -8.09 11.46
N ALA A 50 -0.78 -7.72 12.41
CA ALA A 50 -1.30 -8.63 13.39
C ALA A 50 -2.81 -8.84 13.20
N ILE A 51 -3.29 -10.01 13.59
CA ILE A 51 -4.71 -10.34 13.54
C ILE A 51 -5.21 -10.58 14.96
N PHE A 52 -6.28 -9.89 15.32
CA PHE A 52 -7.04 -10.12 16.53
C PHE A 52 -8.37 -10.76 16.16
N ASP A 53 -8.40 -12.10 16.15
CA ASP A 53 -9.57 -12.87 15.77
C ASP A 53 -10.32 -13.38 17.01
N GLN A 54 -11.46 -12.74 17.30
CA GLN A 54 -12.35 -13.12 18.39
C GLN A 54 -13.42 -14.15 17.96
N SER A 55 -13.61 -14.32 16.66
CA SER A 55 -14.60 -15.23 16.09
C SER A 55 -14.05 -16.65 15.93
N ARG A 56 -12.82 -16.77 15.48
CA ARG A 56 -12.10 -18.03 15.23
C ARG A 56 -12.92 -19.02 14.38
N ASP A 57 -13.63 -18.48 13.39
CA ASP A 57 -14.43 -19.26 12.45
C ASP A 57 -13.68 -19.49 11.12
N GLU A 58 -14.25 -20.31 10.25
CA GLU A 58 -13.63 -20.65 8.96
C GLU A 58 -13.49 -19.42 8.05
N LEU A 59 -14.43 -18.46 8.16
CA LEU A 59 -14.41 -17.25 7.35
C LEU A 59 -13.26 -16.34 7.76
N THR A 60 -13.07 -16.10 9.06
CA THR A 60 -11.96 -15.27 9.58
C THR A 60 -10.60 -15.88 9.27
N LEU A 61 -10.48 -17.21 9.36
CA LEU A 61 -9.26 -17.92 8.98
C LEU A 61 -8.94 -17.75 7.49
N LYS A 62 -9.92 -17.89 6.61
CA LYS A 62 -9.75 -17.65 5.15
C LYS A 62 -9.33 -16.21 4.86
N MET A 63 -9.91 -15.23 5.57
CA MET A 63 -9.52 -13.82 5.44
C MET A 63 -8.08 -13.57 5.89
N ALA A 64 -7.68 -14.17 7.00
CA ALA A 64 -6.32 -14.11 7.50
C ALA A 64 -5.32 -14.68 6.49
N ASP A 65 -5.62 -15.85 5.93
CA ASP A 65 -4.81 -16.50 4.90
C ASP A 65 -4.74 -15.64 3.63
N ARG A 66 -5.85 -15.03 3.23
CA ARG A 66 -5.90 -14.16 2.06
C ARG A 66 -5.05 -12.90 2.24
N LEU A 67 -5.11 -12.28 3.41
CA LEU A 67 -4.26 -11.14 3.77
C LEU A 67 -2.77 -11.53 3.72
N ASN A 68 -2.41 -12.65 4.32
CA ASN A 68 -1.03 -13.14 4.33
C ASN A 68 -0.52 -13.59 2.95
N ALA A 69 -1.40 -14.09 2.09
CA ALA A 69 -1.07 -14.48 0.71
C ALA A 69 -0.96 -13.28 -0.24
N SER A 70 -1.34 -12.07 0.18
CA SER A 70 -1.23 -10.86 -0.62
C SER A 70 0.23 -10.41 -0.77
N GLU A 71 0.50 -9.61 -1.79
CA GLU A 71 1.84 -9.00 -1.98
C GLU A 71 2.12 -7.87 -0.99
N TYR A 72 1.07 -7.36 -0.31
CA TYR A 72 1.15 -6.17 0.53
C TYR A 72 1.42 -6.49 2.00
N PHE A 73 0.97 -7.64 2.49
CA PHE A 73 0.95 -7.94 3.92
C PHE A 73 1.70 -9.23 4.26
N GLU A 74 2.30 -9.23 5.44
CA GLU A 74 2.90 -10.40 6.06
C GLU A 74 2.31 -10.57 7.46
N LEU A 75 1.71 -11.72 7.74
CA LEU A 75 1.19 -12.02 9.06
C LEU A 75 2.34 -12.23 10.04
N TYR A 76 2.57 -11.23 10.89
CA TYR A 76 3.58 -11.30 11.93
C TYR A 76 3.15 -12.20 13.09
N THR A 77 1.93 -12.00 13.60
CA THR A 77 1.36 -12.79 14.70
C THR A 77 -0.15 -12.60 14.82
N THR A 78 -0.78 -13.50 15.57
CA THR A 78 -2.15 -13.33 16.09
C THR A 78 -2.06 -12.86 17.54
N VAL A 79 -2.98 -12.00 17.96
CA VAL A 79 -3.08 -11.49 19.33
C VAL A 79 -4.44 -11.82 19.91
N ASP A 80 -4.50 -11.96 21.23
CA ASP A 80 -5.72 -12.32 21.95
C ASP A 80 -6.32 -11.15 22.76
N SER A 81 -5.64 -9.98 22.75
CA SER A 81 -6.11 -8.80 23.47
C SER A 81 -5.75 -7.49 22.75
N TYR A 82 -6.52 -6.42 23.03
CA TYR A 82 -6.18 -5.06 22.59
C TYR A 82 -4.90 -4.52 23.23
N GLU A 83 -4.56 -5.02 24.44
CA GLU A 83 -3.34 -4.62 25.13
C GLU A 83 -2.09 -5.15 24.40
N ASP A 84 -2.12 -6.41 23.99
CA ASP A 84 -1.05 -7.03 23.18
C ASP A 84 -0.92 -6.36 21.84
N ALA A 85 -2.05 -6.08 21.17
CA ALA A 85 -2.11 -5.33 19.92
C ALA A 85 -1.44 -3.96 20.06
N GLY A 86 -1.80 -3.19 21.10
CA GLY A 86 -1.20 -1.90 21.40
C GLY A 86 0.31 -1.98 21.75
N ALA A 87 0.74 -3.07 22.37
CA ALA A 87 2.14 -3.32 22.66
C ALA A 87 2.95 -3.54 21.38
N LEU A 88 2.39 -4.23 20.37
CA LEU A 88 3.04 -4.44 19.08
C LEU A 88 3.22 -3.13 18.30
N PHE A 89 2.23 -2.23 18.31
CA PHE A 89 2.36 -0.90 17.73
C PHE A 89 3.47 -0.09 18.42
N ARG A 90 3.45 -0.03 19.76
CA ARG A 90 4.49 0.70 20.50
C ARG A 90 5.91 0.17 20.25
N GLN A 91 6.04 -1.11 19.91
CA GLN A 91 7.33 -1.74 19.57
C GLN A 91 7.70 -1.58 18.09
N GLY A 92 6.83 -1.00 17.27
CA GLY A 92 7.04 -0.86 15.82
C GLY A 92 7.12 -2.21 15.10
N LYS A 93 6.52 -3.27 15.66
CA LYS A 93 6.56 -4.64 15.08
C LYS A 93 5.50 -4.87 14.03
N VAL A 94 4.41 -4.13 14.10
CA VAL A 94 3.30 -4.20 13.15
C VAL A 94 2.82 -2.81 12.80
N HIS A 95 2.35 -2.62 11.58
CA HIS A 95 1.80 -1.35 11.08
C HIS A 95 0.28 -1.38 10.96
N VAL A 96 -0.30 -2.59 10.93
CA VAL A 96 -1.76 -2.77 10.84
C VAL A 96 -2.18 -3.90 11.77
N ILE A 97 -3.34 -3.72 12.41
CA ILE A 97 -4.03 -4.76 13.16
C ILE A 97 -5.44 -4.90 12.61
N VAL A 98 -5.79 -6.13 12.23
CA VAL A 98 -7.12 -6.47 11.75
C VAL A 98 -7.87 -7.17 12.88
N VAL A 99 -9.02 -6.60 13.26
CA VAL A 99 -9.84 -7.12 14.35
C VAL A 99 -11.14 -7.72 13.80
N PHE A 100 -11.33 -8.99 14.02
CA PHE A 100 -12.58 -9.68 13.73
C PHE A 100 -13.40 -9.81 15.02
N PRO A 101 -14.64 -9.26 15.06
CA PRO A 101 -15.48 -9.34 16.26
C PRO A 101 -15.99 -10.77 16.48
N PRO A 102 -16.44 -11.10 17.72
CA PRO A 102 -16.98 -12.42 18.03
C PRO A 102 -18.21 -12.73 17.16
N GLY A 103 -18.28 -13.96 16.65
CA GLY A 103 -19.39 -14.42 15.82
C GLY A 103 -19.49 -13.74 14.47
N TYR A 104 -18.38 -13.33 13.90
CA TYR A 104 -18.31 -12.58 12.63
C TYR A 104 -19.06 -13.26 11.50
N ALA A 105 -18.90 -14.57 11.31
CA ALA A 105 -19.58 -15.31 10.26
C ALA A 105 -21.11 -15.42 10.46
N SER A 106 -21.58 -15.39 11.71
CA SER A 106 -22.98 -15.57 12.07
C SER A 106 -23.77 -14.26 12.18
N THR A 107 -23.09 -13.12 12.25
CA THR A 107 -23.72 -11.80 12.46
C THR A 107 -23.79 -11.03 11.14
N ALA A 108 -25.02 -10.65 10.71
CA ALA A 108 -25.23 -10.00 9.43
C ALA A 108 -24.54 -8.63 9.31
N ASP A 109 -24.48 -7.87 10.41
CA ASP A 109 -23.91 -6.52 10.46
C ASP A 109 -22.52 -6.48 11.13
N ALA A 110 -21.84 -7.61 11.25
CA ALA A 110 -20.50 -7.67 11.82
C ALA A 110 -19.51 -6.93 10.90
N GLN A 111 -18.74 -6.02 11.47
CA GLN A 111 -17.78 -5.21 10.75
C GLN A 111 -16.36 -5.57 11.19
N VAL A 112 -15.45 -5.68 10.22
CA VAL A 112 -14.03 -5.81 10.48
C VAL A 112 -13.46 -4.44 10.82
N GLN A 113 -12.76 -4.34 11.93
CA GLN A 113 -12.05 -3.11 12.30
C GLN A 113 -10.59 -3.22 11.85
N VAL A 114 -10.12 -2.22 11.12
CA VAL A 114 -8.73 -2.11 10.69
C VAL A 114 -8.08 -0.95 11.42
N LEU A 115 -7.07 -1.24 12.22
CA LEU A 115 -6.29 -0.27 12.97
C LEU A 115 -4.92 -0.14 12.29
N ALA A 116 -4.51 1.08 11.94
CA ALA A 116 -3.20 1.35 11.37
C ALA A 116 -2.38 2.27 12.29
N ASP A 117 -1.06 2.15 12.22
CA ASP A 117 -0.16 3.05 12.92
C ASP A 117 -0.25 4.46 12.31
N ALA A 118 -0.65 5.44 13.12
CA ALA A 118 -0.83 6.82 12.71
C ALA A 118 0.49 7.63 12.65
N THR A 119 1.63 7.01 12.82
CA THR A 119 2.95 7.68 12.73
C THR A 119 3.16 8.29 11.35
N ASP A 120 2.73 7.60 10.28
CA ASP A 120 2.61 8.15 8.92
C ASP A 120 1.15 8.07 8.43
N PRO A 121 0.41 9.19 8.43
CA PRO A 121 -1.00 9.20 8.02
C PRO A 121 -1.24 8.81 6.56
N ASN A 122 -0.26 9.05 5.66
CA ASN A 122 -0.39 8.69 4.26
C ASN A 122 -0.25 7.17 4.10
N GLU A 123 0.74 6.57 4.74
CA GLU A 123 0.93 5.12 4.77
C GLU A 123 -0.28 4.43 5.40
N ALA A 124 -0.72 4.89 6.58
CA ALA A 124 -1.88 4.37 7.29
C ALA A 124 -3.14 4.33 6.40
N THR A 125 -3.42 5.43 5.68
CA THR A 125 -4.58 5.51 4.78
C THR A 125 -4.49 4.49 3.64
N GLN A 126 -3.32 4.32 3.05
CA GLN A 126 -3.10 3.34 1.98
C GLN A 126 -3.24 1.91 2.48
N LEU A 127 -2.66 1.59 3.64
CA LEU A 127 -2.73 0.25 4.24
C LEU A 127 -4.16 -0.13 4.61
N ILE A 128 -4.94 0.79 5.18
CA ILE A 128 -6.36 0.60 5.46
C ILE A 128 -7.13 0.33 4.15
N ALA A 129 -6.86 1.09 3.10
CA ALA A 129 -7.52 0.92 1.81
C ALA A 129 -7.20 -0.46 1.19
N TYR A 130 -5.95 -0.89 1.19
CA TYR A 130 -5.56 -2.21 0.68
C TYR A 130 -6.18 -3.36 1.50
N CYS A 131 -6.11 -3.26 2.82
CA CYS A 131 -6.71 -4.25 3.72
C CYS A 131 -8.22 -4.37 3.48
N SER A 132 -8.91 -3.23 3.43
CA SER A 132 -10.36 -3.17 3.17
C SER A 132 -10.74 -3.73 1.80
N ALA A 133 -9.92 -3.46 0.77
CA ALA A 133 -10.16 -3.99 -0.58
C ALA A 133 -10.02 -5.52 -0.63
N ILE A 134 -9.01 -6.10 0.00
CA ILE A 134 -8.78 -7.54 0.06
C ILE A 134 -9.93 -8.23 0.81
N ILE A 135 -10.34 -7.68 1.95
CA ILE A 135 -11.46 -8.20 2.75
C ILE A 135 -12.77 -8.11 1.95
N ALA A 136 -13.03 -6.99 1.30
CA ALA A 136 -14.24 -6.80 0.48
C ALA A 136 -14.28 -7.74 -0.72
N GLU A 137 -13.14 -8.03 -1.35
CA GLU A 137 -13.06 -8.98 -2.46
C GLU A 137 -13.38 -10.40 -2.00
N GLN A 138 -12.82 -10.83 -0.86
CA GLN A 138 -13.11 -12.13 -0.28
C GLN A 138 -14.60 -12.29 0.05
N LEU A 139 -15.21 -11.27 0.65
CA LEU A 139 -16.62 -11.26 1.00
C LEU A 139 -17.53 -11.28 -0.23
N LYS A 140 -17.16 -10.59 -1.33
CA LYS A 140 -17.91 -10.69 -2.61
C LYS A 140 -17.85 -12.09 -3.17
N GLY A 141 -16.70 -12.76 -3.09
CA GLY A 141 -16.56 -14.16 -3.50
C GLY A 141 -17.48 -15.10 -2.72
N GLU A 142 -17.63 -14.90 -1.42
CA GLU A 142 -18.51 -15.69 -0.56
C GLU A 142 -19.97 -15.23 -0.63
N SER A 143 -20.23 -13.92 -0.77
CA SER A 143 -21.61 -13.38 -0.94
C SER A 143 -22.24 -13.79 -2.26
N ALA A 144 -21.45 -14.06 -3.29
CA ALA A 144 -21.94 -14.68 -4.52
C ALA A 144 -22.45 -16.10 -4.26
N VAL A 145 -22.03 -16.73 -3.16
CA VAL A 145 -22.46 -18.05 -2.71
C VAL A 145 -23.58 -17.95 -1.64
N GLU A 146 -23.64 -16.89 -0.82
CA GLU A 146 -24.53 -16.80 0.36
C GLU A 146 -25.34 -15.50 0.53
N GLY A 147 -25.23 -14.51 -0.35
CA GLY A 147 -26.07 -13.29 -0.33
C GLY A 147 -25.79 -12.27 0.76
N LYS A 148 -24.58 -12.19 1.30
CA LYS A 148 -24.18 -11.32 2.41
C LYS A 148 -23.44 -10.06 1.94
N ALA A 149 -23.89 -8.86 2.34
CA ALA A 149 -23.25 -7.58 2.04
C ALA A 149 -22.44 -7.07 3.25
N VAL A 150 -21.27 -6.47 3.01
CA VAL A 150 -20.41 -5.91 4.07
C VAL A 150 -20.01 -4.48 3.74
N THR A 151 -20.15 -3.60 4.74
CA THR A 151 -19.68 -2.21 4.71
C THR A 151 -18.41 -2.08 5.58
N PRO A 152 -17.28 -1.57 5.07
CA PRO A 152 -16.12 -1.25 5.88
C PRO A 152 -16.38 0.02 6.69
N VAL A 153 -15.95 0.04 7.96
CA VAL A 153 -15.90 1.23 8.81
C VAL A 153 -14.47 1.70 8.96
N THR A 154 -14.25 2.94 8.62
CA THR A 154 -13.02 3.71 8.85
C THR A 154 -12.89 4.15 10.29
#